data_b93f24741e11713f9f150dcc5c0c7813
#
_entry.id   b93f24741e11713f9f150dcc5c0c7813
#
_cell.length_a   1.000
_cell.length_b   1.000
_cell.length_c   1.000
_cell.angle_alpha   90.00
_cell.angle_beta   90.00
_cell.angle_gamma   90.00
#
_symmetry.space_group_name_H-M   'P 1'
#
loop_
_entity.id
_entity.type
_entity.pdbx_description
1 polymer ?
#
loop_
_entity_poly.entity_id
_entity_poly.type
_entity_poly.pdbx_seq_one_letter_code
_entity_poly.pdbx_strand_id
1 'polypeptide(L)'
;MDFRPATAEDFEAEHRVLDAAEGGLRQRHGFPWRPPPLEAFSAAHAYMLETDPGRSWVAVRDGDVVAYAAAWERDGHWFLADLFVHPSVQAGGVGTRLLELAWGDGPERRITLADAIQPVSNAMYAHRGLVPATPMLELGGTPRADLGSLEPAASEPGALAAVDAIAYGFDRAGDHLHWSAARPPTVWLRDGEPVAYSYSTPSGRIGPVAGVDQPAAADALRSELARSDGEVSLDVPGSARELVEAALAAGLRITGPPGLLLLSRGVAPPRSLAISGYWLF
;
A
#
# COMPACT_ATOMS: atom_id res chain seq x y z
N MET A 1 -28.10 8.90 8.63
CA MET A 1 -26.72 8.74 8.16
C MET A 1 -26.02 10.07 8.32
N ASP A 2 -25.07 10.12 9.20
CA ASP A 2 -24.26 11.31 9.45
C ASP A 2 -22.83 11.07 8.93
N PHE A 3 -22.18 12.14 8.44
CA PHE A 3 -20.80 12.08 7.91
C PHE A 3 -19.98 13.11 8.66
N ARG A 4 -18.90 12.66 9.29
CA ARG A 4 -17.99 13.52 10.04
C ARG A 4 -16.53 13.13 9.83
N PRO A 5 -15.58 14.03 10.11
CA PRO A 5 -14.17 13.65 10.19
C PRO A 5 -13.97 12.47 11.15
N ALA A 6 -13.05 11.58 10.82
CA ALA A 6 -12.63 10.49 11.69
C ALA A 6 -11.81 11.02 12.88
N THR A 7 -11.81 10.28 13.95
CA THR A 7 -10.98 10.50 15.14
C THR A 7 -10.30 9.20 15.55
N ALA A 8 -9.31 9.25 16.42
CA ALA A 8 -8.64 8.04 16.90
C ALA A 8 -9.60 7.08 17.66
N GLU A 9 -10.72 7.58 18.18
CA GLU A 9 -11.74 6.77 18.85
C GLU A 9 -12.53 5.87 17.88
N ASP A 10 -12.46 6.16 16.57
CA ASP A 10 -13.17 5.42 15.53
C ASP A 10 -12.40 4.19 15.04
N PHE A 11 -11.09 4.09 15.27
CA PHE A 11 -10.22 3.08 14.64
C PHE A 11 -10.67 1.63 14.87
N GLU A 12 -11.15 1.31 16.07
CA GLU A 12 -11.68 -0.04 16.34
C GLU A 12 -12.95 -0.32 15.53
N ALA A 13 -13.80 0.68 15.36
CA ALA A 13 -15.03 0.55 14.57
C ALA A 13 -14.72 0.49 13.07
N GLU A 14 -13.79 1.29 12.58
CA GLU A 14 -13.29 1.26 11.20
C GLU A 14 -12.69 -0.12 10.87
N HIS A 15 -11.86 -0.67 11.76
CA HIS A 15 -11.30 -2.01 11.62
C HIS A 15 -12.39 -3.10 11.54
N ARG A 16 -13.46 -3.00 12.33
CA ARG A 16 -14.61 -3.92 12.22
C ARG A 16 -15.33 -3.78 10.88
N VAL A 17 -15.44 -2.55 10.34
CA VAL A 17 -16.04 -2.31 9.02
C VAL A 17 -15.18 -2.91 7.92
N LEU A 18 -13.84 -2.74 7.98
CA LEU A 18 -12.88 -3.39 7.09
C LEU A 18 -13.07 -4.91 7.09
N ASP A 19 -13.03 -5.52 8.29
CA ASP A 19 -13.15 -6.97 8.44
C ASP A 19 -14.48 -7.50 7.85
N ALA A 20 -15.60 -6.83 8.14
CA ALA A 20 -16.89 -7.23 7.60
C ALA A 20 -16.99 -7.06 6.07
N ALA A 21 -16.46 -5.97 5.53
CA ALA A 21 -16.56 -5.67 4.10
C ALA A 21 -15.63 -6.56 3.27
N GLU A 22 -14.35 -6.60 3.63
CA GLU A 22 -13.33 -7.36 2.90
C GLU A 22 -13.50 -8.87 3.14
N GLY A 23 -13.71 -9.28 4.39
CA GLY A 23 -13.97 -10.68 4.73
C GLY A 23 -15.19 -11.23 4.00
N GLY A 24 -16.27 -10.46 3.94
CA GLY A 24 -17.47 -10.83 3.17
C GLY A 24 -17.23 -10.91 1.67
N LEU A 25 -16.38 -10.02 1.10
CA LEU A 25 -16.00 -10.05 -0.30
C LEU A 25 -15.16 -11.31 -0.60
N ARG A 26 -14.09 -11.54 0.16
CA ARG A 26 -13.18 -12.69 -0.01
C ARG A 26 -13.91 -14.02 0.13
N GLN A 27 -14.77 -14.15 1.14
CA GLN A 27 -15.55 -15.37 1.37
C GLN A 27 -16.47 -15.70 0.19
N ARG A 28 -17.16 -14.71 -0.38
CA ARG A 28 -18.04 -14.92 -1.56
C ARG A 28 -17.29 -15.46 -2.78
N HIS A 29 -16.01 -15.15 -2.89
CA HIS A 29 -15.14 -15.57 -4.00
C HIS A 29 -14.26 -16.78 -3.66
N GLY A 30 -14.41 -17.37 -2.47
CA GLY A 30 -13.67 -18.57 -2.07
C GLY A 30 -12.21 -18.31 -1.68
N PHE A 31 -11.85 -17.05 -1.38
CA PHE A 31 -10.51 -16.70 -0.93
C PHE A 31 -10.43 -16.63 0.60
N PRO A 32 -9.31 -17.05 1.19
CA PRO A 32 -9.09 -16.87 2.62
C PRO A 32 -9.01 -15.38 2.97
N TRP A 33 -9.45 -15.06 4.18
CA TRP A 33 -9.33 -13.73 4.74
C TRP A 33 -8.83 -13.81 6.18
N ARG A 34 -7.96 -12.90 6.52
CA ARG A 34 -7.55 -12.61 7.90
C ARG A 34 -7.36 -11.09 8.00
N PRO A 35 -8.08 -10.39 8.88
CA PRO A 35 -7.90 -8.97 9.05
C PRO A 35 -6.47 -8.66 9.54
N PRO A 36 -5.93 -7.50 9.19
CA PRO A 36 -4.67 -7.04 9.75
C PRO A 36 -4.80 -6.89 11.27
N PRO A 37 -3.71 -6.99 12.04
CA PRO A 37 -3.75 -6.70 13.47
C PRO A 37 -4.27 -5.28 13.71
N LEU A 38 -5.16 -5.12 14.69
CA LEU A 38 -5.75 -3.81 15.05
C LEU A 38 -4.66 -2.77 15.38
N GLU A 39 -3.58 -3.19 16.04
CA GLU A 39 -2.46 -2.32 16.37
C GLU A 39 -1.80 -1.72 15.10
N ALA A 40 -1.54 -2.56 14.10
CA ALA A 40 -0.94 -2.12 12.83
C ALA A 40 -1.89 -1.20 12.04
N PHE A 41 -3.20 -1.54 12.01
CA PHE A 41 -4.23 -0.71 11.43
C PHE A 41 -4.28 0.66 12.12
N SER A 42 -4.39 0.68 13.45
CA SER A 42 -4.49 1.91 14.23
C SER A 42 -3.24 2.79 14.08
N ALA A 43 -2.04 2.20 14.02
CA ALA A 43 -0.80 2.95 13.83
C ALA A 43 -0.76 3.66 12.46
N ALA A 44 -1.15 2.97 11.38
CA ALA A 44 -1.20 3.56 10.05
C ALA A 44 -2.27 4.67 9.95
N HIS A 45 -3.45 4.43 10.52
CA HIS A 45 -4.55 5.40 10.52
C HIS A 45 -4.26 6.63 11.39
N ALA A 46 -3.61 6.45 12.55
CA ALA A 46 -3.15 7.56 13.38
C ALA A 46 -2.16 8.44 12.64
N TYR A 47 -1.20 7.83 11.94
CA TYR A 47 -0.24 8.56 11.11
C TYR A 47 -0.94 9.36 10.00
N MET A 48 -1.87 8.75 9.25
CA MET A 48 -2.63 9.46 8.22
C MET A 48 -3.49 10.59 8.80
N LEU A 49 -4.11 10.36 9.96
CA LEU A 49 -4.93 11.38 10.63
C LEU A 49 -4.09 12.58 11.09
N GLU A 50 -2.87 12.34 11.56
CA GLU A 50 -1.92 13.37 12.00
C GLU A 50 -1.37 14.17 10.81
N THR A 51 -0.95 13.49 9.74
CA THR A 51 -0.26 14.12 8.60
C THR A 51 -1.22 14.75 7.59
N ASP A 52 -2.45 14.21 7.49
CA ASP A 52 -3.45 14.60 6.48
C ASP A 52 -4.82 14.88 7.14
N PRO A 53 -4.91 15.83 8.08
CA PRO A 53 -6.15 16.15 8.75
C PRO A 53 -7.21 16.60 7.74
N GLY A 54 -8.42 16.04 7.84
CA GLY A 54 -9.51 16.32 6.92
C GLY A 54 -9.60 15.39 5.72
N ARG A 55 -8.69 14.39 5.58
CA ARG A 55 -8.74 13.35 4.54
C ARG A 55 -9.30 12.01 5.05
N SER A 56 -9.58 11.90 6.36
CA SER A 56 -10.19 10.72 6.98
C SER A 56 -11.61 11.04 7.45
N TRP A 57 -12.58 10.23 7.03
CA TRP A 57 -14.00 10.44 7.24
C TRP A 57 -14.72 9.16 7.63
N VAL A 58 -15.71 9.27 8.51
CA VAL A 58 -16.61 8.17 8.87
C VAL A 58 -18.05 8.50 8.54
N ALA A 59 -18.83 7.46 8.24
CA ALA A 59 -20.29 7.52 8.16
C ALA A 59 -20.88 6.79 9.37
N VAL A 60 -21.75 7.48 10.10
CA VAL A 60 -22.38 7.00 11.33
C VAL A 60 -23.89 6.80 11.13
N ARG A 61 -24.41 5.67 11.58
CA ARG A 61 -25.84 5.36 11.60
C ARG A 61 -26.22 4.81 12.96
N ASP A 62 -27.18 5.45 13.60
CA ASP A 62 -27.73 5.04 14.92
C ASP A 62 -26.64 4.97 16.02
N GLY A 63 -25.59 5.79 15.90
CA GLY A 63 -24.45 5.84 16.81
C GLY A 63 -23.26 4.96 16.41
N ASP A 64 -23.42 4.05 15.46
CA ASP A 64 -22.37 3.14 15.01
C ASP A 64 -21.68 3.63 13.73
N VAL A 65 -20.35 3.51 13.66
CA VAL A 65 -19.58 3.70 12.43
C VAL A 65 -19.88 2.53 11.50
N VAL A 66 -20.41 2.84 10.31
CA VAL A 66 -20.83 1.85 9.31
C VAL A 66 -20.08 1.96 7.99
N ALA A 67 -19.25 2.97 7.81
CA ALA A 67 -18.37 3.11 6.68
C ALA A 67 -17.27 4.14 6.99
N TYR A 68 -16.13 4.06 6.29
CA TYR A 68 -15.06 5.03 6.43
C TYR A 68 -14.26 5.17 5.14
N ALA A 69 -13.54 6.29 5.03
CA ALA A 69 -12.53 6.53 4.01
C ALA A 69 -11.32 7.21 4.64
N ALA A 70 -10.13 6.83 4.20
CA ALA A 70 -8.87 7.47 4.57
C ALA A 70 -8.03 7.72 3.32
N ALA A 71 -7.46 8.92 3.21
CA ALA A 71 -6.59 9.31 2.13
C ALA A 71 -5.45 10.17 2.65
N TRP A 72 -4.37 10.29 1.87
CA TRP A 72 -3.25 11.17 2.18
C TRP A 72 -2.77 11.91 0.92
N GLU A 73 -1.99 12.95 1.14
CA GLU A 73 -1.37 13.75 0.08
C GLU A 73 0.13 13.89 0.34
N ARG A 74 0.96 13.61 -0.66
CA ARG A 74 2.41 13.75 -0.63
C ARG A 74 2.87 14.41 -1.92
N ASP A 75 3.53 15.55 -1.80
CA ASP A 75 4.16 16.26 -2.92
C ASP A 75 3.31 16.29 -4.21
N GLY A 76 2.05 16.72 -4.05
CA GLY A 76 1.12 16.82 -5.18
C GLY A 76 0.56 15.50 -5.70
N HIS A 77 0.71 14.41 -4.97
CA HIS A 77 0.06 13.13 -5.22
C HIS A 77 -0.95 12.83 -4.11
N TRP A 78 -2.15 12.47 -4.49
CA TRP A 78 -3.21 12.02 -3.59
C TRP A 78 -3.40 10.51 -3.70
N PHE A 79 -3.49 9.85 -2.58
CA PHE A 79 -3.72 8.41 -2.51
C PHE A 79 -4.92 8.10 -1.62
N LEU A 80 -5.89 7.35 -2.15
CA LEU A 80 -6.95 6.75 -1.35
C LEU A 80 -6.44 5.43 -0.77
N ALA A 81 -6.20 5.42 0.53
CA ALA A 81 -5.73 4.25 1.26
C ALA A 81 -6.88 3.28 1.52
N ASP A 82 -8.00 3.79 2.04
CA ASP A 82 -9.17 2.99 2.39
C ASP A 82 -10.47 3.63 1.94
N LEU A 83 -11.42 2.79 1.54
CA LEU A 83 -12.82 3.12 1.38
C LEU A 83 -13.65 1.85 1.60
N PHE A 84 -14.17 1.70 2.79
CA PHE A 84 -14.95 0.52 3.16
C PHE A 84 -16.34 0.88 3.65
N VAL A 85 -17.32 0.09 3.24
CA VAL A 85 -18.74 0.25 3.60
C VAL A 85 -19.23 -1.09 4.12
N HIS A 86 -19.74 -1.09 5.36
CA HIS A 86 -20.30 -2.29 5.98
C HIS A 86 -21.40 -2.90 5.09
N PRO A 87 -21.43 -4.22 4.89
CA PRO A 87 -22.39 -4.88 3.98
C PRO A 87 -23.87 -4.51 4.22
N SER A 88 -24.24 -4.20 5.46
CA SER A 88 -25.62 -3.83 5.79
C SER A 88 -26.09 -2.47 5.26
N VAL A 89 -25.18 -1.63 4.76
CA VAL A 89 -25.49 -0.26 4.25
C VAL A 89 -24.96 -0.01 2.84
N GLN A 90 -24.45 -1.02 2.17
CA GLN A 90 -24.05 -0.94 0.77
C GLN A 90 -25.26 -0.58 -0.13
N ALA A 91 -24.97 -0.10 -1.35
CA ALA A 91 -25.94 0.37 -2.35
C ALA A 91 -26.72 1.66 -1.99
N GLY A 92 -26.49 2.27 -0.82
CA GLY A 92 -27.12 3.54 -0.41
C GLY A 92 -26.36 4.82 -0.78
N GLY A 93 -25.32 4.76 -1.63
CA GLY A 93 -24.49 5.92 -2.01
C GLY A 93 -23.49 6.36 -0.93
N VAL A 94 -23.38 5.64 0.18
CA VAL A 94 -22.47 5.97 1.31
C VAL A 94 -21.02 6.03 0.88
N GLY A 95 -20.56 5.02 0.13
CA GLY A 95 -19.18 4.99 -0.38
C GLY A 95 -18.88 6.15 -1.35
N THR A 96 -19.82 6.51 -2.22
CA THR A 96 -19.68 7.66 -3.12
C THR A 96 -19.52 8.95 -2.33
N ARG A 97 -20.34 9.13 -1.28
CA ARG A 97 -20.27 10.33 -0.44
C ARG A 97 -18.97 10.42 0.35
N LEU A 98 -18.50 9.31 0.92
CA LEU A 98 -17.19 9.25 1.61
C LEU A 98 -16.03 9.55 0.65
N LEU A 99 -16.09 8.97 -0.57
CA LEU A 99 -15.09 9.27 -1.58
C LEU A 99 -15.07 10.76 -1.95
N GLU A 100 -16.23 11.42 -2.06
CA GLU A 100 -16.30 12.86 -2.31
C GLU A 100 -15.64 13.68 -1.20
N LEU A 101 -15.88 13.30 0.05
CA LEU A 101 -15.32 13.98 1.21
C LEU A 101 -13.78 13.81 1.29
N ALA A 102 -13.29 12.57 1.12
CA ALA A 102 -11.86 12.27 1.13
C ALA A 102 -11.14 12.82 -0.12
N TRP A 103 -11.86 12.94 -1.26
CA TRP A 103 -11.33 13.47 -2.50
C TRP A 103 -10.90 14.93 -2.39
N GLY A 104 -11.76 15.77 -1.83
CA GLY A 104 -11.51 17.19 -1.64
C GLY A 104 -10.97 17.92 -2.87
N ASP A 105 -10.47 19.13 -2.67
CA ASP A 105 -9.83 19.96 -3.70
C ASP A 105 -8.33 19.65 -3.83
N GLY A 106 -7.97 18.38 -3.81
CA GLY A 106 -6.58 17.92 -3.87
C GLY A 106 -5.99 17.89 -5.27
N PRO A 107 -4.73 17.43 -5.39
CA PRO A 107 -3.98 17.42 -6.65
C PRO A 107 -4.63 16.54 -7.73
N GLU A 108 -4.26 16.77 -8.97
CA GLU A 108 -4.75 16.00 -10.13
C GLU A 108 -4.13 14.59 -10.22
N ARG A 109 -2.94 14.42 -9.63
CA ARG A 109 -2.26 13.12 -9.58
C ARG A 109 -2.84 12.26 -8.48
N ARG A 110 -3.71 11.33 -8.88
CA ARG A 110 -4.47 10.50 -7.94
C ARG A 110 -4.21 9.04 -8.16
N ILE A 111 -4.12 8.31 -7.06
CA ILE A 111 -3.74 6.90 -7.03
C ILE A 111 -4.67 6.19 -6.05
N THR A 112 -5.05 4.96 -6.33
CA THR A 112 -5.66 4.05 -5.35
C THR A 112 -5.39 2.61 -5.70
N LEU A 113 -5.59 1.74 -4.72
CA LEU A 113 -5.61 0.30 -4.86
C LEU A 113 -7.02 -0.23 -4.64
N ALA A 114 -7.42 -1.21 -5.43
CA ALA A 114 -8.71 -1.88 -5.27
C ALA A 114 -8.58 -3.36 -5.59
N ASP A 115 -9.44 -4.18 -4.99
CA ASP A 115 -9.54 -5.57 -5.39
C ASP A 115 -10.08 -5.73 -6.82
N ALA A 116 -9.42 -6.55 -7.64
CA ALA A 116 -9.90 -6.84 -9.00
C ALA A 116 -11.28 -7.51 -8.98
N ILE A 117 -11.63 -8.20 -7.90
CA ILE A 117 -12.90 -8.91 -7.72
C ILE A 117 -14.04 -8.02 -7.21
N GLN A 118 -13.80 -6.69 -7.02
CA GLN A 118 -14.81 -5.74 -6.55
C GLN A 118 -15.24 -4.77 -7.67
N PRO A 119 -16.23 -5.15 -8.52
CA PRO A 119 -16.59 -4.36 -9.68
C PRO A 119 -17.23 -3.00 -9.32
N VAL A 120 -17.88 -2.90 -8.15
CA VAL A 120 -18.56 -1.67 -7.74
C VAL A 120 -17.56 -0.55 -7.43
N SER A 121 -16.53 -0.82 -6.64
CA SER A 121 -15.48 0.17 -6.35
C SER A 121 -14.68 0.51 -7.60
N ASN A 122 -14.33 -0.48 -8.42
CA ASN A 122 -13.63 -0.26 -9.67
C ASN A 122 -14.40 0.66 -10.64
N ALA A 123 -15.72 0.46 -10.78
CA ALA A 123 -16.57 1.35 -11.58
C ALA A 123 -16.64 2.76 -10.98
N MET A 124 -16.78 2.87 -9.67
CA MET A 124 -16.85 4.15 -8.95
C MET A 124 -15.56 4.99 -9.15
N TYR A 125 -14.39 4.34 -9.07
CA TYR A 125 -13.11 4.99 -9.33
C TYR A 125 -12.93 5.37 -10.80
N ALA A 126 -13.31 4.48 -11.73
CA ALA A 126 -13.23 4.74 -13.15
C ALA A 126 -14.09 5.96 -13.57
N HIS A 127 -15.28 6.13 -12.98
CA HIS A 127 -16.13 7.31 -13.19
C HIS A 127 -15.47 8.63 -12.78
N ARG A 128 -14.46 8.57 -11.89
CA ARG A 128 -13.66 9.72 -11.45
C ARG A 128 -12.31 9.83 -12.15
N GLY A 129 -12.09 9.03 -13.20
CA GLY A 129 -10.86 9.07 -14.00
C GLY A 129 -9.70 8.27 -13.42
N LEU A 130 -9.93 7.46 -12.36
CA LEU A 130 -8.96 6.49 -11.87
C LEU A 130 -9.20 5.15 -12.58
N VAL A 131 -8.32 4.81 -13.51
CA VAL A 131 -8.46 3.59 -14.31
C VAL A 131 -7.36 2.58 -13.98
N PRO A 132 -7.65 1.26 -14.08
CA PRO A 132 -6.64 0.23 -13.87
C PRO A 132 -5.44 0.41 -14.79
N ALA A 133 -4.25 0.52 -14.22
CA ALA A 133 -2.98 0.69 -14.94
C ALA A 133 -2.12 -0.58 -14.91
N THR A 134 -2.13 -1.31 -13.80
CA THR A 134 -1.39 -2.56 -13.63
C THR A 134 -2.02 -3.39 -12.51
N PRO A 135 -1.93 -4.74 -12.55
CA PRO A 135 -2.28 -5.56 -11.40
C PRO A 135 -1.30 -5.29 -10.25
N MET A 136 -1.76 -5.43 -9.01
CA MET A 136 -0.95 -5.53 -7.81
C MET A 136 -0.90 -7.00 -7.42
N LEU A 137 0.30 -7.58 -7.38
CA LEU A 137 0.51 -8.99 -7.11
C LEU A 137 0.98 -9.17 -5.67
N GLU A 138 0.23 -9.92 -4.89
CA GLU A 138 0.66 -10.42 -3.59
C GLU A 138 1.52 -11.66 -3.82
N LEU A 139 2.79 -11.60 -3.42
CA LEU A 139 3.77 -12.68 -3.55
C LEU A 139 4.19 -13.15 -2.16
N GLY A 140 4.29 -14.45 -1.96
CA GLY A 140 4.69 -15.01 -0.68
C GLY A 140 5.28 -16.41 -0.79
N GLY A 141 5.94 -16.83 0.28
CA GLY A 141 6.56 -18.14 0.44
C GLY A 141 7.92 -18.07 1.12
N THR A 142 8.58 -19.21 1.25
CA THR A 142 9.95 -19.28 1.78
C THR A 142 10.94 -19.14 0.61
N PRO A 143 11.77 -18.08 0.61
CA PRO A 143 12.72 -17.86 -0.48
C PRO A 143 13.82 -18.92 -0.47
N ARG A 144 14.38 -19.19 -1.65
CA ARG A 144 15.59 -20.00 -1.78
C ARG A 144 16.80 -19.15 -1.39
N ALA A 145 17.75 -19.73 -0.69
CA ALA A 145 19.02 -19.08 -0.35
C ALA A 145 19.87 -18.83 -1.62
N ASP A 146 20.77 -17.84 -1.52
CA ASP A 146 21.83 -17.59 -2.51
C ASP A 146 21.46 -16.72 -3.73
N LEU A 147 20.78 -15.58 -3.48
CA LEU A 147 20.28 -14.71 -4.55
C LEU A 147 20.81 -13.26 -4.51
N GLY A 148 21.43 -12.83 -3.41
CA GLY A 148 21.81 -11.44 -3.20
C GLY A 148 23.14 -11.05 -3.79
N SER A 149 23.24 -9.85 -4.37
CA SER A 149 24.45 -9.31 -4.97
C SER A 149 24.81 -7.89 -4.49
N LEU A 150 23.91 -7.22 -3.75
CA LEU A 150 24.15 -5.86 -3.25
C LEU A 150 24.69 -5.87 -1.83
N GLU A 151 25.49 -4.88 -1.51
CA GLU A 151 26.03 -4.69 -0.17
C GLU A 151 25.08 -3.85 0.68
N PRO A 152 24.73 -4.31 1.90
CA PRO A 152 23.89 -3.54 2.81
C PRO A 152 24.68 -2.42 3.48
N ALA A 153 24.07 -1.25 3.62
CA ALA A 153 24.60 -0.14 4.38
C ALA A 153 23.56 0.43 5.35
N ALA A 154 24.03 1.16 6.35
CA ALA A 154 23.16 1.94 7.21
C ALA A 154 22.47 3.04 6.38
N SER A 155 21.23 3.36 6.74
CA SER A 155 20.47 4.37 6.04
C SER A 155 20.98 5.77 6.37
N GLU A 156 21.17 6.56 5.31
CA GLU A 156 21.26 8.01 5.39
C GLU A 156 20.01 8.63 4.74
N PRO A 157 19.38 9.64 5.37
CA PRO A 157 18.13 10.23 4.86
C PRO A 157 18.22 10.70 3.40
N GLY A 158 19.35 11.24 2.98
CA GLY A 158 19.56 11.69 1.60
C GLY A 158 19.55 10.56 0.57
N ALA A 159 20.00 9.36 0.94
CA ALA A 159 19.98 8.20 0.04
C ALA A 159 18.55 7.72 -0.24
N LEU A 160 17.68 7.71 0.77
CA LEU A 160 16.27 7.32 0.61
C LEU A 160 15.54 8.31 -0.31
N ALA A 161 15.68 9.62 -0.05
CA ALA A 161 15.04 10.66 -0.85
C ALA A 161 15.48 10.63 -2.33
N ALA A 162 16.75 10.35 -2.61
CA ALA A 162 17.25 10.25 -3.98
C ALA A 162 16.62 9.07 -4.74
N VAL A 163 16.43 7.94 -4.08
CA VAL A 163 15.76 6.76 -4.66
C VAL A 163 14.26 7.05 -4.87
N ASP A 164 13.58 7.67 -3.89
CA ASP A 164 12.15 7.99 -4.00
C ASP A 164 11.84 8.94 -5.14
N ALA A 165 12.65 9.97 -5.34
CA ALA A 165 12.47 10.91 -6.44
C ALA A 165 12.41 10.21 -7.81
N ILE A 166 13.09 9.07 -7.95
CA ILE A 166 13.11 8.27 -9.17
C ILE A 166 12.00 7.21 -9.17
N ALA A 167 11.88 6.44 -8.08
CA ALA A 167 11.00 5.28 -8.01
C ALA A 167 9.53 5.66 -7.86
N TYR A 168 9.23 6.65 -7.01
CA TYR A 168 7.88 7.14 -6.72
C TYR A 168 7.56 8.44 -7.48
N GLY A 169 8.56 9.29 -7.70
CA GLY A 169 8.40 10.60 -8.31
C GLY A 169 7.86 11.66 -7.35
N PHE A 170 7.90 11.40 -6.03
CA PHE A 170 7.51 12.33 -4.98
C PHE A 170 8.24 12.05 -3.67
N ASP A 171 8.33 13.07 -2.79
CA ASP A 171 8.98 12.98 -1.50
C ASP A 171 8.17 12.15 -0.50
N ARG A 172 8.87 11.26 0.24
CA ARG A 172 8.33 10.37 1.26
C ARG A 172 9.06 10.48 2.61
N ALA A 173 9.73 11.56 2.87
CA ALA A 173 10.52 11.74 4.09
C ALA A 173 9.70 11.48 5.36
N GLY A 174 8.45 11.93 5.42
CA GLY A 174 7.54 11.65 6.53
C GLY A 174 7.21 10.17 6.70
N ASP A 175 6.96 9.47 5.59
CA ASP A 175 6.68 8.03 5.61
C ASP A 175 7.91 7.23 6.08
N HIS A 176 9.11 7.64 5.66
CA HIS A 176 10.36 7.02 6.13
C HIS A 176 10.56 7.20 7.64
N LEU A 177 10.23 8.36 8.20
CA LEU A 177 10.28 8.57 9.66
C LEU A 177 9.30 7.65 10.38
N HIS A 178 8.07 7.53 9.87
CA HIS A 178 7.06 6.63 10.41
C HIS A 178 7.51 5.18 10.39
N TRP A 179 7.98 4.67 9.24
CA TRP A 179 8.43 3.28 9.14
C TRP A 179 9.67 2.98 9.96
N SER A 180 10.63 3.91 9.98
CA SER A 180 11.90 3.73 10.71
C SER A 180 11.73 3.65 12.21
N ALA A 181 10.62 4.15 12.76
CA ALA A 181 10.29 4.01 14.18
C ALA A 181 10.04 2.54 14.57
N ALA A 182 9.51 1.73 13.65
CA ALA A 182 9.23 0.31 13.89
C ALA A 182 10.30 -0.61 13.29
N ARG A 183 10.95 -0.21 12.19
CA ARG A 183 11.90 -1.03 11.43
C ARG A 183 12.89 -0.12 10.66
N PRO A 184 14.20 -0.24 10.90
CA PRO A 184 15.16 0.56 10.15
C PRO A 184 15.22 0.10 8.69
N PRO A 185 15.38 1.02 7.71
CA PRO A 185 15.62 0.66 6.33
C PRO A 185 17.03 0.07 6.15
N THR A 186 17.17 -0.82 5.18
CA THR A 186 18.46 -1.19 4.61
C THR A 186 18.67 -0.42 3.33
N VAL A 187 19.78 0.30 3.22
CA VAL A 187 20.24 0.89 1.95
C VAL A 187 21.12 -0.11 1.24
N TRP A 188 20.95 -0.25 -0.06
CA TRP A 188 21.69 -1.20 -0.89
C TRP A 188 22.65 -0.45 -1.79
N LEU A 189 23.92 -0.86 -1.73
CA LEU A 189 25.01 -0.24 -2.49
C LEU A 189 25.40 -1.12 -3.68
N ARG A 190 25.73 -0.45 -4.80
CA ARG A 190 26.42 -1.01 -5.94
C ARG A 190 27.66 -0.16 -6.20
N ASP A 191 28.84 -0.76 -6.18
CA ASP A 191 30.12 -0.05 -6.35
C ASP A 191 30.30 1.13 -5.35
N GLY A 192 29.78 0.98 -4.13
CA GLY A 192 29.83 1.99 -3.07
C GLY A 192 28.75 3.08 -3.14
N GLU A 193 27.90 3.09 -4.18
CA GLU A 193 26.85 4.09 -4.35
C GLU A 193 25.46 3.54 -3.97
N PRO A 194 24.62 4.32 -3.26
CA PRO A 194 23.24 3.94 -2.95
C PRO A 194 22.40 3.81 -4.22
N VAL A 195 21.88 2.61 -4.50
CA VAL A 195 21.04 2.34 -5.68
C VAL A 195 19.62 1.92 -5.33
N ALA A 196 19.38 1.46 -4.10
CA ALA A 196 18.08 1.01 -3.67
C ALA A 196 17.95 1.04 -2.14
N TYR A 197 16.74 0.87 -1.65
CA TYR A 197 16.47 0.57 -0.25
C TYR A 197 15.37 -0.47 -0.09
N SER A 198 15.29 -1.07 1.09
CA SER A 198 14.22 -1.97 1.49
C SER A 198 13.88 -1.83 2.97
N TYR A 199 12.65 -2.21 3.30
CA TYR A 199 12.19 -2.42 4.67
C TYR A 199 11.70 -3.86 4.81
N SER A 200 11.99 -4.48 5.95
CA SER A 200 11.45 -5.79 6.29
C SER A 200 11.04 -5.84 7.76
N THR A 201 10.05 -6.66 8.06
CA THR A 201 9.58 -6.88 9.42
C THR A 201 10.03 -8.25 9.95
N PRO A 202 10.14 -8.43 11.26
CA PRO A 202 10.41 -9.75 11.84
C PRO A 202 9.38 -10.82 11.46
N SER A 203 8.16 -10.42 11.09
CA SER A 203 7.09 -11.32 10.63
C SER A 203 7.21 -11.71 9.16
N GLY A 204 8.25 -11.28 8.44
CA GLY A 204 8.51 -11.62 7.04
C GLY A 204 7.82 -10.70 6.01
N ARG A 205 7.17 -9.60 6.42
CA ARG A 205 6.69 -8.61 5.46
C ARG A 205 7.87 -7.83 4.89
N ILE A 206 8.04 -7.83 3.57
CA ILE A 206 9.02 -7.03 2.83
C ILE A 206 8.28 -5.92 2.08
N GLY A 207 8.72 -4.69 2.29
CA GLY A 207 8.17 -3.49 1.64
C GLY A 207 8.17 -2.25 2.53
N PRO A 208 8.37 -1.04 1.93
CA PRO A 208 8.69 -0.86 0.52
C PRO A 208 10.07 -1.38 0.14
N VAL A 209 10.23 -1.77 -1.13
CA VAL A 209 11.52 -1.93 -1.80
C VAL A 209 11.52 -0.95 -2.95
N ALA A 210 12.53 -0.11 -3.08
CA ALA A 210 12.62 0.82 -4.19
C ALA A 210 14.06 0.93 -4.71
N GLY A 211 14.21 1.17 -6.00
CA GLY A 211 15.50 1.31 -6.65
C GLY A 211 15.51 2.41 -7.71
N VAL A 212 16.68 2.91 -8.02
CA VAL A 212 16.90 3.93 -9.06
C VAL A 212 16.51 3.43 -10.47
N ASP A 213 16.45 2.11 -10.65
CA ASP A 213 15.95 1.45 -11.86
C ASP A 213 15.39 0.07 -11.51
N GLN A 214 14.81 -0.63 -12.49
CA GLN A 214 14.26 -1.99 -12.27
C GLN A 214 15.33 -3.01 -11.85
N PRO A 215 16.52 -3.06 -12.47
CA PRO A 215 17.59 -3.94 -12.02
C PRO A 215 18.02 -3.70 -10.57
N ALA A 216 18.17 -2.44 -10.14
CA ALA A 216 18.56 -2.09 -8.78
C ALA A 216 17.50 -2.54 -7.76
N ALA A 217 16.23 -2.29 -8.05
CA ALA A 217 15.13 -2.73 -7.20
C ALA A 217 15.05 -4.27 -7.12
N ALA A 218 15.22 -4.97 -8.24
CA ALA A 218 15.22 -6.43 -8.28
C ALA A 218 16.41 -7.04 -7.51
N ASP A 219 17.61 -6.45 -7.64
CA ASP A 219 18.80 -6.88 -6.91
C ASP A 219 18.65 -6.61 -5.40
N ALA A 220 18.06 -5.47 -5.02
CA ALA A 220 17.73 -5.17 -3.64
C ALA A 220 16.75 -6.19 -3.05
N LEU A 221 15.70 -6.55 -3.81
CA LEU A 221 14.78 -7.61 -3.40
C LEU A 221 15.49 -8.95 -3.23
N ARG A 222 16.33 -9.37 -4.17
CA ARG A 222 17.12 -10.61 -4.05
C ARG A 222 18.00 -10.60 -2.80
N SER A 223 18.67 -9.47 -2.54
CA SER A 223 19.53 -9.31 -1.37
C SER A 223 18.76 -9.33 -0.05
N GLU A 224 17.55 -8.74 -0.03
CA GLU A 224 16.66 -8.81 1.14
C GLU A 224 16.13 -10.24 1.36
N LEU A 225 15.72 -10.93 0.29
CA LEU A 225 15.26 -12.33 0.36
C LEU A 225 16.36 -13.28 0.84
N ALA A 226 17.61 -13.05 0.44
CA ALA A 226 18.76 -13.86 0.88
C ALA A 226 19.05 -13.74 2.38
N ARG A 227 18.54 -12.69 3.04
CA ARG A 227 18.66 -12.47 4.50
C ARG A 227 17.46 -12.97 5.30
N SER A 228 16.44 -13.48 4.61
CA SER A 228 15.19 -13.90 5.25
C SER A 228 15.26 -15.39 5.61
N ASP A 229 15.01 -15.72 6.88
CA ASP A 229 15.10 -17.07 7.43
C ASP A 229 13.77 -17.84 7.42
N GLY A 230 12.69 -17.26 6.84
CA GLY A 230 11.36 -17.83 6.94
C GLY A 230 10.44 -17.47 5.79
N GLU A 231 9.14 -17.61 6.04
CA GLU A 231 8.12 -17.22 5.08
C GLU A 231 8.07 -15.69 4.95
N VAL A 232 8.03 -15.20 3.73
CA VAL A 232 7.95 -13.77 3.42
C VAL A 232 6.71 -13.44 2.60
N SER A 233 6.32 -12.17 2.62
CA SER A 233 5.26 -11.61 1.79
C SER A 233 5.60 -10.21 1.30
N LEU A 234 5.19 -9.87 0.09
CA LEU A 234 5.35 -8.54 -0.49
C LEU A 234 4.27 -8.27 -1.55
N ASP A 235 3.99 -6.97 -1.79
CA ASP A 235 3.09 -6.54 -2.85
C ASP A 235 3.87 -5.82 -3.95
N VAL A 236 3.77 -6.33 -5.18
CA VAL A 236 4.54 -5.85 -6.33
C VAL A 236 3.60 -5.46 -7.46
N PRO A 237 3.69 -4.21 -7.99
CA PRO A 237 3.00 -3.85 -9.21
C PRO A 237 3.47 -4.73 -10.37
N GLY A 238 2.57 -5.25 -11.17
CA GLY A 238 2.91 -6.06 -12.34
C GLY A 238 3.74 -5.30 -13.40
N SER A 239 3.73 -3.97 -13.35
CA SER A 239 4.62 -3.11 -14.14
C SER A 239 6.08 -3.13 -13.69
N ALA A 240 6.36 -3.50 -12.45
CA ALA A 240 7.70 -3.73 -11.91
C ALA A 240 8.18 -5.14 -12.26
N ARG A 241 8.33 -5.39 -13.55
CA ARG A 241 8.52 -6.71 -14.12
C ARG A 241 9.72 -7.45 -13.52
N GLU A 242 10.86 -6.79 -13.39
CA GLU A 242 12.08 -7.43 -12.90
C GLU A 242 11.99 -7.82 -11.42
N LEU A 243 11.22 -7.06 -10.60
CA LEU A 243 10.92 -7.46 -9.23
C LEU A 243 10.01 -8.69 -9.18
N VAL A 244 8.98 -8.75 -10.03
CA VAL A 244 8.10 -9.94 -10.12
C VAL A 244 8.93 -11.16 -10.54
N GLU A 245 9.77 -11.04 -11.57
CA GLU A 245 10.63 -12.12 -12.03
C GLU A 245 11.63 -12.55 -10.95
N ALA A 246 12.22 -11.60 -10.20
CA ALA A 246 13.11 -11.88 -9.07
C ALA A 246 12.41 -12.66 -7.96
N ALA A 247 11.22 -12.23 -7.56
CA ALA A 247 10.43 -12.90 -6.53
C ALA A 247 10.05 -14.34 -6.94
N LEU A 248 9.58 -14.52 -8.17
CA LEU A 248 9.23 -15.86 -8.70
C LEU A 248 10.47 -16.77 -8.84
N ALA A 249 11.59 -16.23 -9.29
CA ALA A 249 12.86 -16.98 -9.38
C ALA A 249 13.37 -17.39 -7.99
N ALA A 250 13.13 -16.57 -6.97
CA ALA A 250 13.39 -16.89 -5.56
C ALA A 250 12.48 -18.01 -5.00
N GLY A 251 11.46 -18.43 -5.74
CA GLY A 251 10.54 -19.49 -5.33
C GLY A 251 9.26 -19.00 -4.68
N LEU A 252 9.07 -17.68 -4.60
CA LEU A 252 7.79 -17.13 -4.14
C LEU A 252 6.68 -17.40 -5.13
N ARG A 253 5.44 -17.32 -4.69
CA ARG A 253 4.23 -17.59 -5.49
C ARG A 253 3.24 -16.46 -5.32
N ILE A 254 2.36 -16.26 -6.29
CA ILE A 254 1.19 -15.42 -6.14
C ILE A 254 0.23 -16.11 -5.16
N THR A 255 -0.13 -15.44 -4.07
CA THR A 255 -0.84 -16.04 -2.93
C THR A 255 -2.33 -15.72 -2.88
N GLY A 256 -2.77 -14.72 -3.65
CA GLY A 256 -4.15 -14.27 -3.63
C GLY A 256 -4.63 -13.73 -4.98
N PRO A 257 -5.90 -13.29 -5.06
CA PRO A 257 -6.40 -12.57 -6.23
C PRO A 257 -5.63 -11.25 -6.34
N PRO A 258 -5.33 -10.79 -7.57
CA PRO A 258 -4.61 -9.54 -7.73
C PRO A 258 -5.47 -8.36 -7.25
N GLY A 259 -4.81 -7.36 -6.68
CA GLY A 259 -5.35 -6.01 -6.64
C GLY A 259 -5.20 -5.32 -7.99
N LEU A 260 -5.77 -4.14 -8.12
CA LEU A 260 -5.58 -3.24 -9.24
C LEU A 260 -4.99 -1.93 -8.71
N LEU A 261 -3.90 -1.49 -9.30
CA LEU A 261 -3.41 -0.13 -9.13
C LEU A 261 -4.15 0.75 -10.15
N LEU A 262 -4.94 1.68 -9.64
CA LEU A 262 -5.70 2.62 -10.45
C LEU A 262 -5.06 4.01 -10.37
N LEU A 263 -4.87 4.62 -11.53
CA LEU A 263 -4.15 5.88 -11.68
C LEU A 263 -5.00 6.88 -12.44
N SER A 264 -4.88 8.16 -12.06
CA SER A 264 -5.40 9.26 -12.88
C SER A 264 -4.51 9.50 -14.11
N ARG A 265 -5.07 10.22 -15.06
CA ARG A 265 -4.34 10.59 -16.29
C ARG A 265 -3.05 11.33 -15.97
N GLY A 266 -1.95 10.92 -16.59
CA GLY A 266 -0.64 11.54 -16.42
C GLY A 266 0.20 10.96 -15.27
N VAL A 267 -0.34 10.04 -14.48
CA VAL A 267 0.42 9.24 -13.52
C VAL A 267 0.87 7.95 -14.20
N ALA A 268 2.17 7.69 -14.19
CA ALA A 268 2.71 6.46 -14.76
C ALA A 268 2.70 5.32 -13.71
N PRO A 269 2.47 4.07 -14.11
CA PRO A 269 2.60 2.95 -13.19
C PRO A 269 4.05 2.77 -12.75
N PRO A 270 4.29 2.52 -11.45
CA PRO A 270 5.64 2.35 -10.92
C PRO A 270 6.30 1.10 -11.50
N ARG A 271 7.62 1.15 -11.71
CA ARG A 271 8.38 0.07 -12.35
C ARG A 271 9.53 -0.46 -11.50
N SER A 272 10.00 0.32 -10.55
CA SER A 272 11.21 0.00 -9.76
C SER A 272 10.91 -0.05 -8.26
N LEU A 273 9.71 -0.50 -7.89
CA LEU A 273 9.34 -0.64 -6.49
C LEU A 273 8.37 -1.79 -6.20
N ALA A 274 8.42 -2.29 -4.97
CA ALA A 274 7.36 -2.99 -4.27
C ALA A 274 6.82 -2.07 -3.19
N ILE A 275 5.50 -2.07 -2.97
CA ILE A 275 4.87 -1.12 -2.04
C ILE A 275 5.05 -1.52 -0.56
N SER A 276 4.89 -0.57 0.36
CA SER A 276 4.92 -0.84 1.80
C SER A 276 3.71 -1.68 2.24
N GLY A 277 2.60 -1.45 1.61
CA GLY A 277 1.28 -2.03 1.86
C GLY A 277 0.20 -1.12 1.30
N TYR A 278 -1.06 -1.52 1.48
CA TYR A 278 -2.20 -0.82 0.89
C TYR A 278 -2.49 0.54 1.54
N TRP A 279 -1.99 0.83 2.74
CA TRP A 279 -2.26 2.09 3.43
C TRP A 279 -1.31 3.23 3.06
N LEU A 280 -0.03 2.92 2.91
CA LEU A 280 0.99 3.95 2.66
C LEU A 280 1.73 3.77 1.32
N PHE A 281 1.23 2.92 0.43
CA PHE A 281 1.70 2.66 -0.94
C PHE A 281 3.17 2.26 -1.07
#